data_1d2cd6e24b793873c433a05ad55f19a0
#
_entry.id   1d2cd6e24b793873c433a05ad55f19a0
#
_cell.length_a   1.000
_cell.length_b   1.000
_cell.length_c   1.000
_cell.angle_alpha   90.00
_cell.angle_beta   90.00
_cell.angle_gamma   90.00
#
_symmetry.space_group_name_H-M   'P 1'
#
loop_
_entity.id
_entity.type
_entity.pdbx_description
1 polymer ?
#
loop_
_entity_poly.entity_id
_entity_poly.type
_entity_poly.pdbx_seq_one_letter_code
_entity_poly.pdbx_strand_id
1 'polypeptide(L)'
;MIATARLKYLGVSAQKTRLVVDLVRGKSVGEALASLRYSRKMVAKDLEKLLQSALANAQQKDPKLDVDRLVVARATVDDGPPQKRARARSMGRIYRILKRSSHVSIALDVTPAKAAPRAAAAKR
;
A
#
# COMPACT_ATOMS: atom_id res chain seq x y z
N MET A 1 1.47 16.84 2.38
CA MET A 1 1.94 15.50 2.74
C MET A 1 3.11 15.60 3.70
N ILE A 2 2.99 14.98 4.86
CA ILE A 2 3.98 15.12 5.93
C ILE A 2 5.10 14.10 5.77
N ALA A 3 4.78 12.85 5.47
CA ALA A 3 5.75 11.78 5.35
C ALA A 3 5.37 10.81 4.24
N THR A 4 6.38 10.24 3.64
CA THR A 4 6.23 9.22 2.59
C THR A 4 7.10 8.02 2.89
N ALA A 5 6.68 6.86 2.45
CA ALA A 5 7.48 5.65 2.44
C ALA A 5 7.23 4.88 1.15
N ARG A 6 8.27 4.24 0.65
CA ARG A 6 8.21 3.48 -0.60
C ARG A 6 8.77 2.08 -0.39
N LEU A 7 8.08 1.11 -0.94
CA LEU A 7 8.53 -0.27 -1.01
C LEU A 7 8.73 -0.63 -2.49
N LYS A 8 9.97 -0.85 -2.88
CA LYS A 8 10.31 -1.20 -4.26
C LYS A 8 10.53 -2.71 -4.39
N TYR A 9 10.23 -3.22 -5.57
CA TYR A 9 10.48 -4.62 -5.93
C TYR A 9 9.76 -5.63 -5.03
N LEU A 10 8.52 -5.31 -4.67
CA LEU A 10 7.67 -6.28 -4.00
C LEU A 10 7.34 -7.43 -4.95
N GLY A 11 7.59 -8.66 -4.53
CA GLY A 11 7.45 -9.87 -5.36
C GLY A 11 6.01 -10.31 -5.63
N VAL A 12 5.08 -9.37 -5.72
CA VAL A 12 3.66 -9.62 -6.00
C VAL A 12 3.22 -8.67 -7.12
N SER A 13 2.32 -9.12 -7.98
CA SER A 13 1.82 -8.28 -9.07
C SER A 13 1.10 -7.04 -8.53
N ALA A 14 1.15 -5.95 -9.29
CA ALA A 14 0.48 -4.70 -8.91
C ALA A 14 -1.03 -4.88 -8.74
N GLN A 15 -1.67 -5.67 -9.60
CA GLN A 15 -3.10 -5.93 -9.54
C GLN A 15 -3.52 -6.56 -8.19
N LYS A 16 -2.79 -7.57 -7.74
CA LYS A 16 -3.06 -8.23 -6.45
C LYS A 16 -2.77 -7.33 -5.25
N THR A 17 -1.72 -6.52 -5.35
CA THR A 17 -1.33 -5.58 -4.30
C THR A 17 -2.35 -4.45 -4.17
N ARG A 18 -2.91 -3.98 -5.28
CA ARG A 18 -3.93 -2.92 -5.27
C ARG A 18 -5.18 -3.29 -4.48
N LEU A 19 -5.57 -4.55 -4.48
CA LEU A 19 -6.71 -5.02 -3.70
C LEU A 19 -6.52 -4.76 -2.20
N VAL A 20 -5.30 -4.97 -1.71
CA VAL A 20 -4.99 -4.75 -0.29
C VAL A 20 -4.77 -3.26 0.00
N VAL A 21 -4.12 -2.54 -0.90
CA VAL A 21 -3.87 -1.10 -0.75
C VAL A 21 -5.18 -0.31 -0.71
N ASP A 22 -6.19 -0.73 -1.46
CA ASP A 22 -7.50 -0.08 -1.44
C ASP A 22 -8.19 -0.15 -0.07
N LEU A 23 -7.85 -1.15 0.75
CA LEU A 23 -8.38 -1.27 2.11
C LEU A 23 -7.84 -0.20 3.07
N VAL A 24 -6.69 0.37 2.78
CA VAL A 24 -6.03 1.33 3.68
C VAL A 24 -6.12 2.77 3.19
N ARG A 25 -6.44 2.97 1.93
CA ARG A 25 -6.51 4.31 1.34
C ARG A 25 -7.60 5.15 1.98
N GLY A 26 -7.25 6.34 2.46
CA GLY A 26 -8.17 7.28 3.07
C GLY A 26 -8.54 6.99 4.52
N LYS A 27 -8.00 5.94 5.13
CA LYS A 27 -8.23 5.61 6.54
C LYS A 27 -7.20 6.25 7.44
N SER A 28 -7.55 6.40 8.72
CA SER A 28 -6.55 6.77 9.73
C SER A 28 -5.48 5.69 9.84
N VAL A 29 -4.29 6.08 10.28
CA VAL A 29 -3.16 5.14 10.40
C VAL A 29 -3.50 3.97 11.33
N GLY A 30 -4.18 4.24 12.45
CA GLY A 30 -4.60 3.19 13.38
C GLY A 30 -5.56 2.19 12.76
N GLU A 31 -6.57 2.66 12.06
CA GLU A 31 -7.54 1.81 11.36
C GLU A 31 -6.87 1.02 10.20
N ALA A 32 -5.97 1.68 9.49
CA ALA A 32 -5.23 1.03 8.39
C ALA A 32 -4.36 -0.11 8.91
N LEU A 33 -3.63 0.10 10.01
CA LEU A 33 -2.82 -0.94 10.63
C LEU A 33 -3.68 -2.10 11.12
N ALA A 34 -4.82 -1.83 11.76
CA ALA A 34 -5.74 -2.86 12.20
C ALA A 34 -6.28 -3.67 11.02
N SER A 35 -6.68 -3.01 9.94
CA SER A 35 -7.17 -3.69 8.73
C SER A 35 -6.12 -4.61 8.11
N LEU A 36 -4.86 -4.16 8.07
CA LEU A 36 -3.76 -4.95 7.53
C LEU A 36 -3.44 -6.17 8.41
N ARG A 37 -3.50 -6.01 9.73
CA ARG A 37 -3.27 -7.12 10.67
C ARG A 37 -4.31 -8.23 10.56
N TYR A 38 -5.57 -7.86 10.30
CA TYR A 38 -6.65 -8.83 10.12
C TYR A 38 -6.72 -9.42 8.73
N SER A 39 -6.02 -8.84 7.77
CA SER A 39 -6.02 -9.36 6.40
C SER A 39 -5.26 -10.69 6.31
N ARG A 40 -5.84 -11.64 5.59
CA ARG A 40 -5.22 -12.94 5.33
C ARG A 40 -4.23 -12.91 4.17
N LYS A 41 -4.16 -11.82 3.42
CA LYS A 41 -3.24 -11.68 2.30
C LYS A 41 -1.80 -11.57 2.79
N MET A 42 -0.87 -12.28 2.17
CA MET A 42 0.55 -12.20 2.52
C MET A 42 1.13 -10.79 2.33
N VAL A 43 0.67 -10.09 1.33
CA VAL A 43 1.07 -8.71 1.02
C VAL A 43 0.76 -7.76 2.17
N ALA A 44 -0.29 -8.04 2.95
CA ALA A 44 -0.69 -7.19 4.07
C ALA A 44 0.42 -7.02 5.11
N LYS A 45 1.25 -8.03 5.33
CA LYS A 45 2.39 -7.95 6.27
C LYS A 45 3.44 -6.95 5.79
N ASP A 46 3.74 -6.97 4.50
CA ASP A 46 4.71 -6.04 3.92
C ASP A 46 4.19 -4.61 3.91
N LEU A 47 2.90 -4.44 3.64
CA LEU A 47 2.24 -3.14 3.69
C LEU A 47 2.14 -2.60 5.12
N GLU A 48 1.95 -3.46 6.10
CA GLU A 48 1.98 -3.07 7.52
C GLU A 48 3.34 -2.47 7.89
N LYS A 49 4.42 -3.13 7.51
CA LYS A 49 5.77 -2.64 7.73
C LYS A 49 6.03 -1.33 7.02
N LEU A 50 5.54 -1.20 5.79
CA LEU A 50 5.68 0.03 5.01
C LEU A 50 4.93 1.19 5.70
N LEU A 51 3.74 0.94 6.19
CA LEU A 51 2.95 1.94 6.89
C LEU A 51 3.60 2.35 8.23
N GLN A 52 4.17 1.41 8.96
CA GLN A 52 4.95 1.68 10.16
C GLN A 52 6.19 2.53 9.85
N SER A 53 6.86 2.26 8.74
CA SER A 53 7.99 3.08 8.27
C SER A 53 7.56 4.51 7.95
N ALA A 54 6.43 4.68 7.28
CA ALA A 54 5.87 6.00 6.99
C ALA A 54 5.53 6.76 8.28
N LEU A 55 4.95 6.07 9.26
CA LEU A 55 4.64 6.64 10.57
C LEU A 55 5.90 7.09 11.30
N ALA A 56 6.94 6.27 11.31
CA ALA A 56 8.22 6.62 11.92
C ALA A 56 8.85 7.85 11.25
N ASN A 57 8.78 7.93 9.91
CA ASN A 57 9.27 9.10 9.17
C ASN A 57 8.49 10.37 9.55
N ALA A 58 7.18 10.25 9.74
CA ALA A 58 6.36 11.38 10.19
C ALA A 58 6.75 11.86 11.60
N GLN A 59 6.96 10.94 12.52
CA GLN A 59 7.37 11.26 13.88
C GLN A 59 8.77 11.90 13.96
N GLN A 60 9.68 11.49 13.08
CA GLN A 60 11.00 12.11 13.01
C GLN A 60 10.96 13.54 12.49
N LYS A 61 10.07 13.81 11.54
CA LYS A 61 9.91 15.16 10.98
C LYS A 61 9.29 16.14 11.98
N ASP A 62 8.32 15.66 12.73
CA ASP A 62 7.60 16.46 13.74
C ASP A 62 7.36 15.61 14.98
N PRO A 63 8.23 15.73 16.02
CA PRO A 63 8.06 14.98 17.27
C PRO A 63 6.78 15.32 18.04
N LYS A 64 6.19 16.49 17.77
CA LYS A 64 4.96 16.94 18.43
C LYS A 64 3.69 16.52 17.69
N LEU A 65 3.85 15.74 16.62
CA LEU A 65 2.75 15.32 15.78
C LEU A 65 1.82 14.37 16.53
N ASP A 66 0.53 14.67 16.46
CA ASP A 66 -0.51 13.78 16.96
C ASP A 66 -0.75 12.65 15.98
N VAL A 67 -0.35 11.45 16.34
CA VAL A 67 -0.47 10.25 15.52
C VAL A 67 -1.93 9.92 15.19
N ASP A 68 -2.84 10.22 16.11
CA ASP A 68 -4.27 9.95 15.93
C ASP A 68 -4.90 10.77 14.81
N ARG A 69 -4.26 11.87 14.43
CA ARG A 69 -4.73 12.74 13.33
C ARG A 69 -4.14 12.39 11.97
N LEU A 70 -3.22 11.44 11.91
CA LEU A 70 -2.62 11.01 10.66
C LEU A 70 -3.56 10.12 9.86
N VAL A 71 -3.65 10.40 8.57
CA VAL A 71 -4.42 9.60 7.62
C VAL A 71 -3.56 9.21 6.43
N VAL A 72 -3.91 8.11 5.81
CA VAL A 72 -3.28 7.68 4.55
C VAL A 72 -3.88 8.54 3.43
N ALA A 73 -3.20 9.63 3.10
CA ALA A 73 -3.67 10.57 2.10
C ALA A 73 -3.53 10.01 0.68
N ARG A 74 -2.45 9.29 0.45
CA ARG A 74 -2.16 8.73 -0.87
C ARG A 74 -1.52 7.36 -0.72
N ALA A 75 -2.01 6.39 -1.45
CA ALA A 75 -1.42 5.07 -1.55
C ALA A 75 -1.50 4.62 -3.01
N THR A 76 -0.36 4.39 -3.63
CA THR A 76 -0.27 4.02 -5.04
C THR A 76 0.55 2.75 -5.21
N VAL A 77 0.20 1.96 -6.20
CA VAL A 77 0.92 0.75 -6.59
C VAL A 77 1.25 0.84 -8.07
N ASP A 78 2.53 0.84 -8.38
CA ASP A 78 3.03 0.90 -9.73
C ASP A 78 3.64 -0.44 -10.13
N ASP A 79 3.61 -0.76 -11.42
CA ASP A 79 4.23 -1.98 -11.93
C ASP A 79 5.74 -1.87 -11.88
N GLY A 80 6.39 -2.92 -11.36
CA GLY A 80 7.83 -3.07 -11.42
C GLY A 80 8.29 -3.91 -12.60
N PRO A 81 9.60 -4.11 -12.78
CA PRO A 81 10.13 -4.91 -13.86
C PRO A 81 9.76 -6.39 -13.67
N PRO A 82 9.12 -7.02 -14.65
CA PRO A 82 8.81 -8.45 -14.58
C PRO A 82 10.05 -9.29 -14.88
N GLN A 83 10.23 -10.37 -14.14
CA GLN A 83 11.22 -11.38 -14.48
C GLN A 83 10.57 -12.39 -15.42
N LYS A 84 11.19 -12.59 -16.56
CA LYS A 84 10.67 -13.50 -17.58
C LYS A 84 11.16 -14.92 -17.34
N ARG A 85 10.24 -15.88 -17.39
CA ARG A 85 10.53 -17.31 -17.33
C ARG A 85 9.86 -18.01 -18.51
N ALA A 86 10.38 -19.16 -18.87
CA ALA A 86 9.83 -19.97 -19.94
C ALA A 86 9.35 -21.30 -19.38
N ARG A 87 8.23 -21.78 -19.89
CA ARG A 87 7.69 -23.10 -19.56
C ARG A 87 7.47 -23.90 -20.82
N ALA A 88 8.10 -25.05 -20.92
CA ALA A 88 7.89 -25.96 -22.02
C ALA A 88 6.50 -26.60 -21.94
N ARG A 89 5.81 -26.66 -23.08
CA ARG A 89 4.52 -27.30 -23.24
C ARG A 89 4.59 -28.35 -24.34
N SER A 90 3.48 -29.05 -24.57
CA SER A 90 3.37 -30.07 -25.59
C SER A 90 3.66 -29.51 -27.00
N MET A 91 4.08 -30.36 -27.90
CA MET A 91 4.37 -30.04 -29.32
C MET A 91 5.48 -28.98 -29.51
N GLY A 92 6.50 -28.96 -28.62
CA GLY A 92 7.64 -28.04 -28.74
C GLY A 92 7.33 -26.58 -28.49
N ARG A 93 6.15 -26.27 -27.97
CA ARG A 93 5.75 -24.88 -27.66
C ARG A 93 6.36 -24.45 -26.34
N ILE A 94 6.74 -23.16 -26.26
CA ILE A 94 7.24 -22.53 -25.08
C ILE A 94 6.33 -21.39 -24.72
N TYR A 95 5.80 -21.39 -23.49
CA TYR A 95 4.98 -20.31 -22.97
C TYR A 95 5.75 -19.46 -21.98
N ARG A 96 5.58 -18.16 -22.04
CA ARG A 96 6.20 -17.21 -21.12
C ARG A 96 5.46 -17.17 -19.80
N ILE A 97 6.23 -17.15 -18.70
CA ILE A 97 5.73 -16.86 -17.37
C ILE A 97 6.37 -15.55 -16.92
N LEU A 98 5.55 -14.58 -16.55
CA LEU A 98 6.02 -13.30 -16.03
C LEU A 98 5.93 -13.32 -14.51
N LYS A 99 7.08 -13.27 -13.84
CA LYS A 99 7.18 -13.05 -12.39
C LYS A 99 7.13 -11.55 -12.16
N ARG A 100 5.93 -11.02 -12.00
CA ARG A 100 5.71 -9.58 -11.87
C ARG A 100 6.14 -9.08 -10.51
N SER A 101 6.54 -7.83 -10.46
CA SER A 101 6.82 -7.11 -9.23
C SER A 101 6.03 -5.81 -9.20
N SER A 102 6.01 -5.17 -8.05
CA SER A 102 5.32 -3.89 -7.88
C SER A 102 6.09 -2.95 -6.96
N HIS A 103 5.81 -1.67 -7.10
CA HIS A 103 6.34 -0.63 -6.22
C HIS A 103 5.17 0.03 -5.52
N VAL A 104 5.21 0.06 -4.20
CA VAL A 104 4.15 0.66 -3.39
C VAL A 104 4.67 1.96 -2.78
N SER A 105 3.88 3.01 -2.87
CA SER A 105 4.18 4.30 -2.25
C SER A 105 3.01 4.71 -1.36
N ILE A 106 3.31 5.06 -0.12
CA ILE A 106 2.33 5.55 0.84
C ILE A 106 2.75 6.94 1.29
N ALA A 107 1.80 7.87 1.31
CA ALA A 107 1.99 9.21 1.83
C ALA A 107 0.97 9.47 2.93
N LEU A 108 1.46 9.98 4.05
CA LEU A 108 0.65 10.34 5.20
C LEU A 108 0.45 11.85 5.24
N ASP A 109 -0.72 12.26 5.72
CA ASP A 109 -1.02 13.66 5.96
C ASP A 109 -1.86 13.81 7.23
N VAL A 110 -1.93 15.02 7.76
CA VAL A 110 -2.77 15.31 8.92
C VAL A 110 -4.15 15.70 8.43
N THR A 111 -5.18 15.06 9.00
CA THR A 111 -6.55 15.47 8.72
C THR A 111 -6.81 16.87 9.29
N PRO A 112 -7.24 17.83 8.48
CA PRO A 112 -7.69 19.10 9.03
C PRO A 112 -8.87 18.85 9.98
N ALA A 113 -8.90 19.54 11.10
CA ALA A 113 -9.86 19.32 12.20
C ALA A 113 -11.36 19.35 11.80
N LYS A 114 -11.66 19.65 10.55
CA LYS A 114 -13.02 19.84 10.03
C LYS A 114 -13.40 18.92 8.85
N ALA A 115 -12.58 17.94 8.50
CA ALA A 115 -12.93 17.00 7.44
C ALA A 115 -13.79 15.88 8.04
N ALA A 116 -15.08 16.14 8.14
CA ALA A 116 -16.05 15.07 8.32
C ALA A 116 -15.89 14.05 7.18
N PRO A 117 -15.97 12.75 7.46
CA PRO A 117 -15.79 11.74 6.42
C PRO A 117 -16.83 11.90 5.33
N ARG A 118 -16.38 12.17 4.12
CA ARG A 118 -17.23 12.19 2.93
C ARG A 118 -17.68 10.77 2.51
N ALA A 119 -17.48 9.80 3.37
CA ALA A 119 -17.82 8.41 3.08
C ALA A 119 -19.33 8.20 2.81
N ALA A 120 -20.19 9.07 3.33
CA ALA A 120 -21.62 8.95 3.14
C ALA A 120 -22.10 9.40 1.75
N ALA A 121 -21.34 10.22 1.05
CA ALA A 121 -21.72 10.72 -0.28
C ALA A 121 -21.36 9.77 -1.43
N ALA A 122 -20.53 8.76 -1.17
CA ALA A 122 -20.07 7.83 -2.20
C ALA A 122 -20.98 6.62 -2.42
N LYS A 123 -22.07 6.51 -1.70
CA LYS A 123 -23.02 5.39 -1.79
C LYS A 123 -24.23 5.65 -2.67
N ARG A 124 -24.04 6.31 -3.77
CA ARG A 124 -25.12 6.46 -4.74
C ARG A 124 -24.72 5.89 -6.08
#